data_c0099155625715d06e2c178c232c1e31
#
_entry.id   c0099155625715d06e2c178c232c1e31
#
_cell.length_a   1.000
_cell.length_b   1.000
_cell.length_c   1.000
_cell.angle_alpha   90.00
_cell.angle_beta   90.00
_cell.angle_gamma   90.00
#
_symmetry.space_group_name_H-M   'P 1'
#
loop_
_entity.id
_entity.type
_entity.pdbx_description
1 polymer ?
#
loop_
_entity_poly.entity_id
_entity_poly.type
_entity_poly.pdbx_seq_one_letter_code
_entity_poly.pdbx_strand_id
1 'polypeptide(L)'
;MNLSAEHVSVLRGRTEIVHDVSFSVSDGQWLMICGPNGAGKSTLLSAVSQELPYTGLVTLDGTDLRRMKPRPLARRMAMLRQLSDLAYAYTVEEVVAMGRYAHRGLLQADSGGAEAVERALQAVQLQDKRRQNILTLSGGERQRM
;
A
#
# COMPACT_ATOMS: atom_id res chain seq x y z
N MET A 1 5.65 5.84 -14.58
CA MET A 1 5.09 4.60 -13.98
C MET A 1 3.72 4.35 -14.62
N ASN A 2 3.44 3.16 -15.09
CA ASN A 2 2.15 2.79 -15.67
C ASN A 2 1.65 1.49 -15.00
N LEU A 3 0.48 1.55 -14.36
CA LEU A 3 -0.20 0.39 -13.79
C LEU A 3 -1.35 0.02 -14.73
N SER A 4 -1.39 -1.23 -15.20
CA SER A 4 -2.48 -1.76 -16.02
C SER A 4 -3.07 -2.99 -15.37
N ALA A 5 -4.39 -3.11 -15.43
CA ALA A 5 -5.15 -4.29 -15.08
C ALA A 5 -5.98 -4.70 -16.29
N GLU A 6 -5.93 -5.98 -16.68
CA GLU A 6 -6.60 -6.52 -17.85
C GLU A 6 -7.38 -7.78 -17.46
N HIS A 7 -8.68 -7.74 -17.68
CA HIS A 7 -9.60 -8.86 -17.43
C HIS A 7 -9.46 -9.44 -16.01
N VAL A 8 -9.32 -8.57 -15.00
CA VAL A 8 -9.14 -8.99 -13.61
C VAL A 8 -10.46 -9.44 -13.02
N SER A 9 -10.50 -10.71 -12.57
CA SER A 9 -11.59 -11.27 -11.79
C SER A 9 -11.08 -11.84 -10.47
N VAL A 10 -11.89 -11.74 -9.42
CA VAL A 10 -11.54 -12.22 -8.07
C VAL A 10 -12.67 -13.08 -7.51
N LEU A 11 -12.31 -14.30 -7.12
CA LEU A 11 -13.21 -15.26 -6.48
C LEU A 11 -12.97 -15.26 -4.96
N ARG A 12 -14.03 -15.29 -4.19
CA ARG A 12 -14.01 -15.54 -2.74
C ARG A 12 -14.83 -16.78 -2.44
N GLY A 13 -14.15 -17.90 -2.27
CA GLY A 13 -14.80 -19.21 -2.25
C GLY A 13 -15.40 -19.53 -3.62
N ARG A 14 -16.73 -19.67 -3.70
CA ARG A 14 -17.46 -19.92 -4.96
C ARG A 14 -18.10 -18.67 -5.57
N THR A 15 -17.97 -17.53 -4.91
CA THR A 15 -18.60 -16.27 -5.35
C THR A 15 -17.57 -15.40 -6.05
N GLU A 16 -17.87 -14.97 -7.25
CA GLU A 16 -17.08 -13.97 -7.97
C GLU A 16 -17.46 -12.57 -7.43
N ILE A 17 -16.49 -11.89 -6.83
CA ILE A 17 -16.67 -10.58 -6.19
C ILE A 17 -16.28 -9.45 -7.15
N VAL A 18 -15.28 -9.69 -7.98
CA VAL A 18 -14.84 -8.78 -9.03
C VAL A 18 -14.91 -9.53 -10.34
N HIS A 19 -15.56 -8.95 -11.34
CA HIS A 19 -15.83 -9.59 -12.61
C HIS A 19 -15.25 -8.77 -13.76
N ASP A 20 -14.28 -9.31 -14.48
CA ASP A 20 -13.73 -8.82 -15.75
C ASP A 20 -13.41 -7.32 -15.78
N VAL A 21 -12.68 -6.84 -14.77
CA VAL A 21 -12.31 -5.42 -14.64
C VAL A 21 -11.00 -5.13 -15.37
N SER A 22 -11.03 -4.12 -16.24
CA SER A 22 -9.85 -3.60 -16.93
C SER A 22 -9.73 -2.09 -16.76
N PHE A 23 -8.49 -1.62 -16.48
CA PHE A 23 -8.16 -0.20 -16.39
C PHE A 23 -6.66 0.01 -16.56
N SER A 24 -6.27 1.27 -16.80
CA SER A 24 -4.87 1.68 -16.76
C SER A 24 -4.74 3.05 -16.08
N VAL A 25 -3.61 3.27 -15.39
CA VAL A 25 -3.26 4.53 -14.74
C VAL A 25 -1.81 4.83 -15.02
N SER A 26 -1.57 5.95 -15.67
CA SER A 26 -0.23 6.45 -15.98
C SER A 26 0.28 7.41 -14.91
N ASP A 27 1.57 7.73 -14.96
CA ASP A 27 2.18 8.69 -14.05
C ASP A 27 1.45 10.05 -14.10
N GLY A 28 1.23 10.64 -12.93
CA GLY A 28 0.47 11.88 -12.78
C GLY A 28 -1.04 11.75 -12.94
N GLN A 29 -1.58 10.57 -13.21
CA GLN A 29 -3.02 10.33 -13.31
C GLN A 29 -3.62 9.85 -11.98
N TRP A 30 -4.92 10.09 -11.84
CA TRP A 30 -5.74 9.58 -10.75
C TRP A 30 -6.83 8.68 -11.31
N LEU A 31 -7.06 7.53 -10.66
CA LEU A 31 -8.19 6.66 -10.93
C LEU A 31 -9.06 6.58 -9.67
N MET A 32 -10.33 6.95 -9.81
CA MET A 32 -11.30 6.82 -8.73
C MET A 32 -12.18 5.59 -8.97
N ILE A 33 -12.21 4.66 -8.00
CA ILE A 33 -13.07 3.48 -8.03
C ILE A 33 -14.29 3.75 -7.15
N CYS A 34 -15.45 3.97 -7.78
CA CYS A 34 -16.72 4.29 -7.12
C CYS A 34 -17.70 3.11 -7.18
N GLY A 35 -18.63 3.09 -6.24
CA GLY A 35 -19.70 2.10 -6.18
C GLY A 35 -20.23 1.88 -4.76
N PRO A 36 -21.36 1.17 -4.59
CA PRO A 36 -21.97 0.90 -3.30
C PRO A 36 -21.08 0.03 -2.39
N ASN A 37 -21.44 -0.06 -1.11
CA ASN A 37 -20.79 -1.00 -0.20
C ASN A 37 -21.02 -2.43 -0.68
N GLY A 38 -19.98 -3.27 -0.61
CA GLY A 38 -20.05 -4.64 -1.12
C GLY A 38 -19.75 -4.81 -2.62
N ALA A 39 -19.59 -3.73 -3.40
CA ALA A 39 -19.31 -3.82 -4.85
C ALA A 39 -17.92 -4.35 -5.23
N GLY A 40 -17.12 -4.82 -4.27
CA GLY A 40 -15.81 -5.42 -4.58
C GLY A 40 -14.64 -4.43 -4.69
N LYS A 41 -14.83 -3.12 -4.43
CA LYS A 41 -13.77 -2.10 -4.55
C LYS A 41 -12.49 -2.46 -3.79
N SER A 42 -12.60 -2.76 -2.50
CA SER A 42 -11.46 -3.16 -1.67
C SER A 42 -10.85 -4.50 -2.11
N THR A 43 -11.69 -5.42 -2.62
CA THR A 43 -11.25 -6.71 -3.15
C THR A 43 -10.41 -6.51 -4.42
N LEU A 44 -10.83 -5.61 -5.31
CA LEU A 44 -10.06 -5.25 -6.50
C LEU A 44 -8.71 -4.63 -6.11
N LEU A 45 -8.70 -3.67 -5.18
CA LEU A 45 -7.45 -3.06 -4.69
C LEU A 45 -6.52 -4.10 -4.05
N SER A 46 -7.05 -5.02 -3.24
CA SER A 46 -6.25 -6.10 -2.65
C SER A 46 -5.72 -7.10 -3.69
N ALA A 47 -6.44 -7.33 -4.77
CA ALA A 47 -5.94 -8.14 -5.89
C ALA A 47 -4.80 -7.42 -6.63
N VAL A 48 -4.98 -6.14 -6.95
CA VAL A 48 -3.97 -5.32 -7.61
C VAL A 48 -2.72 -5.19 -6.73
N SER A 49 -2.85 -5.10 -5.40
CA SER A 49 -1.71 -5.07 -4.47
C SER A 49 -1.08 -6.44 -4.19
N GLN A 50 -1.49 -7.49 -4.87
CA GLN A 50 -1.00 -8.87 -4.73
C GLN A 50 -1.32 -9.51 -3.37
N GLU A 51 -2.32 -9.02 -2.65
CA GLU A 51 -2.77 -9.59 -1.36
C GLU A 51 -3.80 -10.72 -1.55
N LEU A 52 -4.52 -10.68 -2.66
CA LEU A 52 -5.51 -11.70 -3.03
C LEU A 52 -5.19 -12.31 -4.39
N PRO A 53 -5.45 -13.61 -4.57
CA PRO A 53 -5.35 -14.24 -5.87
C PRO A 53 -6.41 -13.70 -6.82
N TYR A 54 -6.06 -13.58 -8.10
CA TYR A 54 -6.93 -13.10 -9.17
C TYR A 54 -6.62 -13.82 -10.48
N THR A 55 -7.58 -13.80 -11.41
CA THR A 55 -7.39 -14.14 -12.82
C THR A 55 -7.19 -12.86 -13.64
N GLY A 56 -6.76 -12.99 -14.89
CA GLY A 56 -6.37 -11.83 -15.70
C GLY A 56 -4.92 -11.42 -15.49
N LEU A 57 -4.58 -10.18 -15.81
CA LEU A 57 -3.21 -9.67 -15.80
C LEU A 57 -3.15 -8.32 -15.11
N VAL A 58 -2.21 -8.15 -14.19
CA VAL A 58 -1.86 -6.82 -13.63
C VAL A 58 -0.39 -6.57 -13.88
N THR A 59 -0.08 -5.46 -14.52
CA THR A 59 1.31 -5.08 -14.85
C THR A 59 1.68 -3.73 -14.26
N LEU A 60 2.96 -3.60 -13.93
CA LEU A 60 3.60 -2.33 -13.58
C LEU A 60 4.75 -2.08 -14.56
N ASP A 61 4.63 -1.04 -15.37
CA ASP A 61 5.54 -0.75 -16.51
C ASP A 61 5.77 -1.98 -17.40
N GLY A 62 4.67 -2.67 -17.75
CA GLY A 62 4.68 -3.85 -18.62
C GLY A 62 5.16 -5.15 -17.95
N THR A 63 5.58 -5.10 -16.68
CA THR A 63 5.98 -6.31 -15.95
C THR A 63 4.82 -6.88 -15.14
N ASP A 64 4.45 -8.14 -15.35
CA ASP A 64 3.43 -8.83 -14.54
C ASP A 64 3.83 -8.81 -13.06
N LEU A 65 2.96 -8.28 -12.20
CA LEU A 65 3.22 -8.13 -10.78
C LEU A 65 3.49 -9.47 -10.07
N ARG A 66 2.88 -10.57 -10.53
CA ARG A 66 3.13 -11.92 -9.99
C ARG A 66 4.55 -12.41 -10.22
N ARG A 67 5.27 -11.83 -11.19
CA ARG A 67 6.69 -12.15 -11.48
C ARG A 67 7.66 -11.25 -10.74
N MET A 68 7.16 -10.17 -10.13
CA MET A 68 7.99 -9.27 -9.34
C MET A 68 8.28 -9.86 -7.96
N LYS A 69 9.53 -9.76 -7.51
CA LYS A 69 9.88 -10.10 -6.13
C LYS A 69 9.23 -9.12 -5.15
N PRO A 70 8.81 -9.55 -3.95
CA PRO A 70 8.11 -8.69 -2.99
C PRO A 70 8.82 -7.37 -2.66
N ARG A 71 10.14 -7.39 -2.42
CA ARG A 71 10.91 -6.18 -2.09
C ARG A 71 10.96 -5.14 -3.22
N PRO A 72 11.31 -5.49 -4.48
CA PRO A 72 11.20 -4.58 -5.61
C PRO A 72 9.79 -4.00 -5.80
N LEU A 73 8.75 -4.80 -5.62
CA LEU A 73 7.37 -4.34 -5.71
C LEU A 73 7.03 -3.34 -4.60
N ALA A 74 7.36 -3.65 -3.34
CA ALA A 74 7.09 -2.78 -2.19
C ALA A 74 7.84 -1.43 -2.23
N ARG A 75 8.91 -1.30 -3.04
CA ARG A 75 9.59 -0.01 -3.29
C ARG A 75 8.87 0.86 -4.31
N ARG A 76 7.96 0.29 -5.07
CA ARG A 76 7.29 0.95 -6.20
C ARG A 76 5.79 1.15 -5.97
N MET A 77 5.18 0.33 -5.12
CA MET A 77 3.75 0.35 -4.86
C MET A 77 3.50 0.26 -3.36
N ALA A 78 2.63 1.12 -2.86
CA ALA A 78 2.13 1.09 -1.48
C ALA A 78 0.61 1.06 -1.49
N MET A 79 0.03 0.43 -0.49
CA MET A 79 -1.42 0.42 -0.26
C MET A 79 -1.73 1.01 1.10
N LEU A 80 -2.57 2.04 1.13
CA LEU A 80 -3.13 2.58 2.36
C LEU A 80 -4.46 1.91 2.65
N ARG A 81 -4.56 1.22 3.78
CA ARG A 81 -5.81 0.57 4.21
C ARG A 81 -6.66 1.53 5.03
N GLN A 82 -7.97 1.36 4.98
CA GLN A 82 -8.93 2.19 5.72
C GLN A 82 -8.77 2.07 7.25
N LEU A 83 -8.37 0.92 7.75
CA LEU A 83 -8.11 0.64 9.16
C LEU A 83 -6.82 -0.16 9.28
N SER A 84 -5.86 0.38 10.00
CA SER A 84 -4.65 -0.33 10.43
C SER A 84 -4.73 -0.45 11.95
N ASP A 85 -5.26 -1.57 12.43
CA ASP A 85 -5.25 -1.91 13.86
C ASP A 85 -3.83 -2.35 14.24
N LEU A 86 -3.00 -1.37 14.56
CA LEU A 86 -1.72 -1.65 15.20
C LEU A 86 -2.01 -1.96 16.67
N ALA A 87 -1.99 -3.25 17.01
CA ALA A 87 -2.29 -3.75 18.37
C ALA A 87 -1.14 -3.51 19.37
N TYR A 88 -0.02 -2.95 18.92
CA TYR A 88 1.19 -2.79 19.72
C TYR A 88 1.52 -1.32 19.97
N ALA A 89 2.15 -1.06 21.12
CA ALA A 89 2.55 0.26 21.59
C ALA A 89 3.86 0.74 20.91
N TYR A 90 3.81 0.94 19.58
CA TYR A 90 4.93 1.55 18.86
C TYR A 90 4.89 3.08 18.94
N THR A 91 6.04 3.70 18.80
CA THR A 91 6.13 5.16 18.56
C THR A 91 5.79 5.47 17.09
N VAL A 92 5.39 6.70 16.83
CA VAL A 92 5.15 7.20 15.46
C VAL A 92 6.36 6.97 14.58
N GLU A 93 7.57 7.26 15.06
CA GLU A 93 8.83 7.07 14.34
C GLU A 93 9.07 5.60 13.98
N GLU A 94 8.82 4.68 14.90
CA GLU A 94 8.99 3.25 14.65
C GLU A 94 8.05 2.74 13.55
N VAL A 95 6.79 3.17 13.57
CA VAL A 95 5.82 2.79 12.52
C VAL A 95 6.23 3.34 11.15
N VAL A 96 6.61 4.62 11.09
CA VAL A 96 7.09 5.22 9.84
C VAL A 96 8.36 4.52 9.34
N ALA A 97 9.27 4.15 10.26
CA ALA A 97 10.49 3.42 9.92
C ALA A 97 10.22 1.99 9.39
N MET A 98 9.10 1.35 9.75
CA MET A 98 8.69 0.06 9.17
C MET A 98 8.49 0.16 7.64
N GLY A 99 8.04 1.30 7.12
CA GLY A 99 7.95 1.55 5.69
C GLY A 99 9.29 1.43 4.95
N ARG A 100 10.42 1.53 5.66
CA ARG A 100 11.76 1.36 5.11
C ARG A 100 12.22 -0.10 5.00
N TYR A 101 11.41 -1.06 5.46
CA TYR A 101 11.80 -2.48 5.45
C TYR A 101 12.20 -2.99 4.05
N ALA A 102 11.47 -2.58 3.02
CA ALA A 102 11.79 -2.96 1.64
C ALA A 102 13.14 -2.41 1.14
N HIS A 103 13.65 -1.33 1.76
CA HIS A 103 14.91 -0.67 1.39
C HIS A 103 16.12 -1.20 2.16
N ARG A 104 15.91 -1.92 3.28
CA ARG A 104 16.99 -2.52 4.05
C ARG A 104 17.54 -3.77 3.36
N GLY A 105 18.85 -3.82 3.12
CA GLY A 105 19.53 -5.04 2.69
C GLY A 105 19.69 -6.03 3.84
N LEU A 106 20.00 -7.30 3.55
CA LEU A 106 20.29 -8.32 4.59
C LEU A 106 21.53 -7.97 5.43
N LEU A 107 22.49 -7.25 4.84
CA LEU A 107 23.78 -6.91 5.43
C LEU A 107 24.14 -5.43 5.29
N GLN A 108 23.28 -4.61 4.70
CA GLN A 108 23.55 -3.18 4.49
C GLN A 108 22.64 -2.33 5.36
N ALA A 109 23.22 -1.37 6.06
CA ALA A 109 22.46 -0.31 6.70
C ALA A 109 21.64 0.45 5.64
N ASP A 110 20.44 0.88 6.01
CA ASP A 110 19.60 1.73 5.16
C ASP A 110 20.24 3.13 5.06
N SER A 111 21.12 3.32 4.08
CA SER A 111 21.73 4.63 3.81
C SER A 111 20.60 5.60 3.40
N GLY A 112 20.36 6.64 4.21
CA GLY A 112 19.25 7.59 4.01
C GLY A 112 17.93 7.20 4.65
N GLY A 113 17.87 6.13 5.43
CA GLY A 113 16.65 5.71 6.14
C GLY A 113 16.15 6.76 7.13
N ALA A 114 17.04 7.34 7.92
CA ALA A 114 16.69 8.40 8.88
C ALA A 114 16.13 9.65 8.19
N GLU A 115 16.75 10.09 7.10
CA GLU A 115 16.27 11.24 6.31
C GLU A 115 14.91 10.96 5.66
N ALA A 116 14.69 9.73 5.18
CA ALA A 116 13.41 9.35 4.59
C ALA A 116 12.28 9.34 5.64
N VAL A 117 12.57 8.85 6.86
CA VAL A 117 11.64 8.92 8.00
C VAL A 117 11.33 10.36 8.36
N GLU A 118 12.34 11.22 8.44
CA GLU A 118 12.15 12.65 8.74
C GLU A 118 11.26 13.33 7.69
N ARG A 119 11.54 13.13 6.39
CA ARG A 119 10.70 13.68 5.32
C ARG A 119 9.26 13.15 5.39
N ALA A 120 9.07 11.87 5.70
CA ALA A 120 7.73 11.30 5.85
C ALA A 120 6.97 11.93 7.02
N LEU A 121 7.61 12.08 8.18
CA LEU A 121 7.03 12.76 9.35
C LEU A 121 6.64 14.21 9.04
N GLN A 122 7.49 14.94 8.29
CA GLN A 122 7.21 16.29 7.84
C GLN A 122 5.99 16.35 6.92
N ALA A 123 5.92 15.46 5.95
CA ALA A 123 4.82 15.42 4.99
C ALA A 123 3.45 15.22 5.64
N VAL A 124 3.41 14.48 6.76
CA VAL A 124 2.17 14.21 7.51
C VAL A 124 2.00 15.08 8.76
N GLN A 125 2.93 16.03 9.01
CA GLN A 125 2.91 16.96 10.14
C GLN A 125 2.88 16.26 11.51
N LEU A 126 3.74 15.26 11.69
CA LEU A 126 3.84 14.48 12.94
C LEU A 126 5.25 14.51 13.57
N GLN A 127 6.12 15.46 13.18
CA GLN A 127 7.50 15.56 13.70
C GLN A 127 7.54 15.69 15.23
N ASP A 128 6.69 16.55 15.77
CA ASP A 128 6.62 16.83 17.22
C ASP A 128 6.12 15.64 18.02
N LYS A 129 5.49 14.68 17.35
CA LYS A 129 4.91 13.47 17.92
C LYS A 129 5.71 12.20 17.65
N ARG A 130 6.90 12.32 17.07
CA ARG A 130 7.73 11.20 16.66
C ARG A 130 7.93 10.13 17.74
N ARG A 131 8.07 10.54 19.01
CA ARG A 131 8.26 9.65 20.17
C ARG A 131 6.95 9.27 20.87
N GLN A 132 5.83 9.83 20.44
CA GLN A 132 4.52 9.54 21.02
C GLN A 132 4.06 8.14 20.62
N ASN A 133 3.39 7.44 21.56
CA ASN A 133 2.78 6.15 21.28
C ASN A 133 1.59 6.34 20.30
N ILE A 134 1.55 5.56 19.24
CA ILE A 134 0.50 5.62 18.21
C ILE A 134 -0.90 5.39 18.76
N LEU A 135 -1.04 4.63 19.84
CA LEU A 135 -2.34 4.37 20.49
C LEU A 135 -2.91 5.62 21.16
N THR A 136 -2.07 6.62 21.47
CA THR A 136 -2.49 7.89 22.10
C THR A 136 -2.72 9.02 21.09
N LEU A 137 -2.54 8.76 19.81
CA LEU A 137 -2.84 9.72 18.74
C LEU A 137 -4.36 9.88 18.58
N SER A 138 -4.78 11.08 18.21
CA SER A 138 -6.15 11.33 17.77
C SER A 138 -6.48 10.54 16.50
N GLY A 139 -7.75 10.33 16.21
CA GLY A 139 -8.20 9.62 15.01
C GLY A 139 -7.65 10.25 13.71
N GLY A 140 -7.66 11.59 13.62
CA GLY A 140 -7.12 12.30 12.46
C GLY A 140 -5.60 12.19 12.32
N GLU A 141 -4.84 12.16 13.41
CA GLU A 141 -3.39 11.96 13.40
C GLU A 141 -3.05 10.53 12.98
N ARG A 142 -3.80 9.54 13.49
CA ARG A 142 -3.63 8.15 13.12
C ARG A 142 -3.94 7.91 11.64
N GLN A 143 -4.93 8.61 11.09
CA GLN A 143 -5.27 8.50 9.67
C GLN A 143 -4.22 9.13 8.75
N ARG A 144 -3.48 10.14 9.21
CA ARG A 144 -2.40 10.74 8.43
C ARG A 144 -1.10 9.94 8.44
N MET A 145 -0.91 9.10 9.45
CA MET A 145 0.24 8.21 9.59
C MET A 145 0.16 7.01 8.65
#